data_26dc9e75742fa5d060ec98d8ec81bdd7
#
_entry.id   26dc9e75742fa5d060ec98d8ec81bdd7
#
_cell.length_a   1.000
_cell.length_b   1.000
_cell.length_c   1.000
_cell.angle_alpha   90.00
_cell.angle_beta   90.00
_cell.angle_gamma   90.00
#
_symmetry.space_group_name_H-M   'P 1'
#
loop_
_entity.id
_entity.type
_entity.pdbx_description
1 polymer ?
#
loop_
_entity_poly.entity_id
_entity_poly.type
_entity_poly.pdbx_seq_one_letter_code
_entity_poly.pdbx_strand_id
1 'polypeptide(L)'
;MLNNIPKILPGEVLKVLCDMGHGDVLILADANFPGNTIAKETTYGKLINLPGNDVSEILDAIVSLFPLDTAYTEFPACVMELTDSDKAKGMPEPEAWSSYRSILQKEYPDITLGGIERFEFYEKAKKAYCVIETGEDRVYGNLLLVKGCVL
;
A
#
# COMPACT_ATOMS: atom_id res chain seq x y z
N MET A 1 -18.56 -4.29 -15.37
CA MET A 1 -17.16 -4.70 -15.46
C MET A 1 -16.52 -4.06 -16.68
N LEU A 2 -15.24 -3.75 -16.64
CA LEU A 2 -14.49 -3.17 -17.75
C LEU A 2 -13.50 -4.20 -18.30
N ASN A 3 -13.21 -4.12 -19.60
CA ASN A 3 -12.14 -4.92 -20.20
C ASN A 3 -10.78 -4.43 -19.68
N ASN A 4 -9.84 -5.35 -19.53
CA ASN A 4 -8.45 -5.08 -19.08
C ASN A 4 -8.32 -4.49 -17.66
N ILE A 5 -9.39 -4.48 -16.88
CA ILE A 5 -9.34 -4.13 -15.46
C ILE A 5 -9.49 -5.40 -14.63
N PRO A 6 -8.61 -5.63 -13.65
CA PRO A 6 -8.72 -6.77 -12.74
C PRO A 6 -10.08 -6.80 -12.04
N LYS A 7 -10.73 -7.96 -12.04
CA LYS A 7 -12.10 -8.13 -11.52
C LYS A 7 -12.23 -7.87 -10.02
N ILE A 8 -11.12 -7.99 -9.28
CA ILE A 8 -11.08 -7.75 -7.83
C ILE A 8 -11.14 -6.27 -7.46
N LEU A 9 -10.93 -5.37 -8.44
CA LEU A 9 -10.97 -3.92 -8.21
C LEU A 9 -12.40 -3.40 -8.38
N PRO A 10 -13.08 -3.01 -7.29
CA PRO A 10 -14.39 -2.36 -7.39
C PRO A 10 -14.26 -0.95 -7.96
N GLY A 11 -15.36 -0.41 -8.51
CA GLY A 11 -15.38 0.94 -9.10
C GLY A 11 -14.94 2.05 -8.13
N GLU A 12 -15.14 1.87 -6.84
CA GLU A 12 -14.69 2.80 -5.81
C GLU A 12 -13.15 2.90 -5.73
N VAL A 13 -12.44 1.77 -5.81
CA VAL A 13 -10.97 1.75 -5.88
C VAL A 13 -10.50 2.42 -7.16
N LEU A 14 -11.07 2.07 -8.30
CA LEU A 14 -10.71 2.68 -9.60
C LEU A 14 -10.89 4.21 -9.57
N LYS A 15 -11.99 4.67 -8.97
CA LYS A 15 -12.24 6.11 -8.79
C LYS A 15 -11.12 6.77 -7.99
N VAL A 16 -10.76 6.19 -6.83
CA VAL A 16 -9.68 6.72 -5.99
C VAL A 16 -8.36 6.76 -6.77
N LEU A 17 -7.98 5.68 -7.45
CA LEU A 17 -6.72 5.65 -8.22
C LEU A 17 -6.69 6.71 -9.34
N CYS A 18 -7.85 6.99 -9.96
CA CYS A 18 -7.97 8.04 -10.98
C CYS A 18 -7.91 9.45 -10.39
N ASP A 19 -8.53 9.67 -9.24
CA ASP A 19 -8.60 10.99 -8.61
C ASP A 19 -7.27 11.41 -7.96
N MET A 20 -6.43 10.45 -7.57
CA MET A 20 -5.12 10.72 -6.97
C MET A 20 -4.20 11.43 -7.96
N GLY A 21 -3.45 12.43 -7.47
CA GLY A 21 -2.42 13.15 -8.21
C GLY A 21 -0.99 12.69 -7.88
N HIS A 22 -0.01 13.28 -8.54
CA HIS A 22 1.42 13.06 -8.27
C HIS A 22 1.75 13.39 -6.81
N GLY A 23 2.44 12.48 -6.14
CA GLY A 23 2.83 12.61 -4.73
C GLY A 23 1.76 12.19 -3.73
N ASP A 24 0.52 11.91 -4.18
CA ASP A 24 -0.49 11.35 -3.30
C ASP A 24 -0.12 9.94 -2.84
N VAL A 25 -0.51 9.62 -1.61
CA VAL A 25 -0.18 8.35 -0.96
C VAL A 25 -1.39 7.45 -0.89
N LEU A 26 -1.22 6.18 -1.27
CA LEU A 26 -2.17 5.10 -1.06
C LEU A 26 -1.65 4.15 0.01
N ILE A 27 -2.50 3.78 0.96
CA ILE A 27 -2.20 2.75 1.94
C ILE A 27 -2.98 1.47 1.60
N LEU A 28 -2.26 0.37 1.43
CA LEU A 28 -2.83 -0.99 1.46
C LEU A 28 -2.56 -1.55 2.85
N ALA A 29 -3.61 -1.74 3.63
CA ALA A 29 -3.52 -2.06 5.04
C ALA A 29 -3.86 -3.53 5.32
N ASP A 30 -3.16 -4.13 6.30
CA ASP A 30 -3.50 -5.43 6.85
C ASP A 30 -4.78 -5.36 7.72
N ALA A 31 -5.34 -6.54 8.06
CA ALA A 31 -6.59 -6.65 8.81
C ALA A 31 -6.50 -6.16 10.28
N ASN A 32 -5.30 -5.90 10.79
CA ASN A 32 -5.06 -5.38 12.14
C ASN A 32 -4.82 -3.86 12.17
N PHE A 33 -4.76 -3.23 10.99
CA PHE A 33 -4.53 -1.79 10.88
C PHE A 33 -5.70 -1.00 11.49
N PRO A 34 -5.46 0.13 12.16
CA PRO A 34 -6.53 0.99 12.67
C PRO A 34 -7.23 1.79 11.54
N GLY A 35 -7.69 1.07 10.52
CA GLY A 35 -8.16 1.62 9.24
C GLY A 35 -9.29 2.63 9.40
N ASN A 36 -10.33 2.29 10.16
CA ASN A 36 -11.47 3.19 10.37
C ASN A 36 -11.11 4.49 11.09
N THR A 37 -10.14 4.45 12.01
CA THR A 37 -9.70 5.65 12.74
C THR A 37 -8.88 6.55 11.83
N ILE A 38 -7.92 5.97 11.13
CA ILE A 38 -6.98 6.70 10.26
C ILE A 38 -7.67 7.23 9.01
N ALA A 39 -8.52 6.44 8.38
CA ALA A 39 -9.19 6.82 7.13
C ALA A 39 -10.03 8.10 7.24
N LYS A 40 -10.55 8.43 8.42
CA LYS A 40 -11.30 9.68 8.67
C LYS A 40 -10.46 10.94 8.48
N GLU A 41 -9.15 10.83 8.64
CA GLU A 41 -8.21 11.96 8.49
C GLU A 41 -7.64 12.08 7.06
N THR A 42 -7.84 11.06 6.22
CA THR A 42 -7.37 11.05 4.84
C THR A 42 -8.17 11.98 3.93
N THR A 43 -7.63 12.30 2.74
CA THR A 43 -8.32 13.09 1.72
C THR A 43 -9.65 12.45 1.31
N TYR A 44 -9.68 11.13 1.16
CA TYR A 44 -10.90 10.40 0.80
C TYR A 44 -11.92 10.35 1.96
N GLY A 45 -11.45 10.42 3.20
CA GLY A 45 -12.26 10.61 4.41
C GLY A 45 -13.02 9.37 4.89
N LYS A 46 -12.86 8.22 4.23
CA LYS A 46 -13.47 6.95 4.62
C LYS A 46 -12.59 5.77 4.24
N LEU A 47 -12.81 4.64 4.91
CA LEU A 47 -12.13 3.38 4.62
C LEU A 47 -12.76 2.68 3.42
N ILE A 48 -11.92 2.17 2.51
CA ILE A 48 -12.34 1.13 1.56
C ILE A 48 -11.94 -0.21 2.16
N ASN A 49 -12.88 -1.14 2.25
CA ASN A 49 -12.65 -2.44 2.86
C ASN A 49 -12.82 -3.57 1.83
N LEU A 50 -11.76 -4.36 1.65
CA LEU A 50 -11.68 -5.49 0.71
C LEU A 50 -11.26 -6.78 1.44
N PRO A 51 -12.08 -7.31 2.37
CA PRO A 51 -11.67 -8.40 3.25
C PRO A 51 -11.49 -9.75 2.54
N GLY A 52 -11.92 -9.85 1.30
CA GLY A 52 -11.80 -11.07 0.48
C GLY A 52 -10.46 -11.24 -0.24
N ASN A 53 -9.55 -10.26 -0.13
CA ASN A 53 -8.25 -10.27 -0.80
C ASN A 53 -7.16 -9.83 0.17
N ASP A 54 -5.95 -10.36 0.01
CA ASP A 54 -4.77 -9.88 0.73
C ASP A 54 -4.12 -8.67 0.03
N VAL A 55 -3.11 -8.08 0.68
CA VAL A 55 -2.39 -6.93 0.12
C VAL A 55 -1.68 -7.30 -1.18
N SER A 56 -1.11 -8.51 -1.28
CA SER A 56 -0.41 -8.96 -2.49
C SER A 56 -1.34 -9.05 -3.70
N GLU A 57 -2.55 -9.57 -3.51
CA GLU A 57 -3.55 -9.67 -4.58
C GLU A 57 -4.00 -8.29 -5.07
N ILE A 58 -4.24 -7.36 -4.14
CA ILE A 58 -4.61 -5.98 -4.50
C ILE A 58 -3.44 -5.25 -5.17
N LEU A 59 -2.22 -5.42 -4.65
CA LEU A 59 -1.02 -4.83 -5.24
C LEU A 59 -0.80 -5.32 -6.68
N ASP A 60 -0.90 -6.63 -6.92
CA ASP A 60 -0.77 -7.21 -8.27
C ASP A 60 -1.83 -6.67 -9.23
N ALA A 61 -3.04 -6.44 -8.71
CA ALA A 61 -4.13 -5.89 -9.51
C ALA A 61 -3.94 -4.40 -9.88
N ILE A 62 -3.26 -3.62 -9.04
CA ILE A 62 -3.11 -2.17 -9.28
C ILE A 62 -1.76 -1.79 -9.87
N VAL A 63 -0.71 -2.60 -9.73
CA VAL A 63 0.68 -2.22 -10.07
C VAL A 63 0.85 -1.75 -11.51
N SER A 64 0.11 -2.34 -12.45
CA SER A 64 0.11 -1.93 -13.87
C SER A 64 -0.76 -0.71 -14.17
N LEU A 65 -1.64 -0.32 -13.25
CA LEU A 65 -2.56 0.81 -13.40
C LEU A 65 -2.09 2.06 -12.64
N PHE A 66 -1.34 1.85 -11.58
CA PHE A 66 -0.94 2.88 -10.63
C PHE A 66 0.55 3.20 -10.82
N PRO A 67 0.89 4.31 -11.48
CA PRO A 67 2.29 4.68 -11.65
C PRO A 67 2.90 5.03 -10.30
N LEU A 68 4.06 4.44 -9.99
CA LEU A 68 4.83 4.77 -8.80
C LEU A 68 5.79 5.94 -9.08
N ASP A 69 6.01 6.77 -8.07
CA ASP A 69 6.89 7.94 -8.16
C ASP A 69 8.38 7.56 -8.04
N THR A 70 8.89 6.86 -9.05
CA THR A 70 10.30 6.47 -9.11
C THR A 70 11.25 7.60 -9.49
N ALA A 71 10.73 8.73 -9.95
CA ALA A 71 11.53 9.85 -10.44
C ALA A 71 11.90 10.85 -9.33
N TYR A 72 11.03 11.05 -8.34
CA TYR A 72 11.19 12.11 -7.33
C TYR A 72 11.19 11.56 -5.90
N THR A 73 10.78 10.31 -5.70
CA THR A 73 10.71 9.66 -4.39
C THR A 73 11.71 8.50 -4.34
N GLU A 74 12.63 8.53 -3.38
CA GLU A 74 13.66 7.49 -3.22
C GLU A 74 13.04 6.11 -2.99
N PHE A 75 12.03 6.02 -2.11
CA PHE A 75 11.29 4.81 -1.83
C PHE A 75 9.79 5.03 -2.07
N PRO A 76 9.30 4.87 -3.33
CA PRO A 76 7.90 5.08 -3.64
C PRO A 76 6.99 3.94 -3.15
N ALA A 77 7.56 2.88 -2.62
CA ALA A 77 6.87 1.78 -1.94
C ALA A 77 7.57 1.51 -0.61
N CYS A 78 6.85 1.63 0.50
CA CYS A 78 7.38 1.45 1.84
C CYS A 78 6.53 0.51 2.68
N VAL A 79 7.19 -0.30 3.51
CA VAL A 79 6.56 -1.13 4.53
C VAL A 79 6.72 -0.52 5.92
N MET A 80 5.86 -0.93 6.86
CA MET A 80 6.04 -0.61 8.27
C MET A 80 7.17 -1.50 8.82
N GLU A 81 8.24 -0.89 9.32
CA GLU A 81 9.38 -1.63 9.87
C GLU A 81 9.02 -2.46 11.10
N LEU A 82 9.82 -3.52 11.32
CA LEU A 82 9.78 -4.26 12.58
C LEU A 82 10.09 -3.32 13.74
N THR A 83 9.33 -3.45 14.83
CA THR A 83 9.65 -2.75 16.08
C THR A 83 10.99 -3.23 16.64
N ASP A 84 11.65 -2.39 17.44
CA ASP A 84 12.91 -2.78 18.10
C ASP A 84 12.73 -4.00 19.01
N SER A 85 11.55 -4.14 19.63
CA SER A 85 11.19 -5.31 20.43
C SER A 85 11.17 -6.60 19.59
N ASP A 86 10.61 -6.55 18.39
CA ASP A 86 10.51 -7.74 17.53
C ASP A 86 11.85 -8.07 16.85
N LYS A 87 12.63 -7.05 16.50
CA LYS A 87 14.03 -7.22 16.07
C LYS A 87 14.87 -7.87 17.18
N ALA A 88 14.71 -7.42 18.43
CA ALA A 88 15.44 -7.99 19.58
C ALA A 88 15.05 -9.45 19.88
N LYS A 89 13.82 -9.87 19.57
CA LYS A 89 13.36 -11.27 19.66
C LYS A 89 13.84 -12.13 18.49
N GLY A 90 14.57 -11.56 17.52
CA GLY A 90 15.03 -12.28 16.34
C GLY A 90 13.94 -12.57 15.31
N MET A 91 12.88 -11.76 15.26
CA MET A 91 11.84 -11.93 14.26
C MET A 91 12.44 -11.84 12.86
N PRO A 92 12.23 -12.83 11.98
CA PRO A 92 12.72 -12.77 10.61
C PRO A 92 11.98 -11.70 9.79
N GLU A 93 12.52 -11.39 8.61
CA GLU A 93 11.82 -10.54 7.66
C GLU A 93 10.41 -11.08 7.39
N PRO A 94 9.36 -10.22 7.48
CA PRO A 94 7.99 -10.63 7.20
C PRO A 94 7.83 -11.19 5.79
N GLU A 95 7.17 -12.34 5.67
CA GLU A 95 6.98 -13.06 4.41
C GLU A 95 6.28 -12.19 3.34
N ALA A 96 5.34 -11.34 3.75
CA ALA A 96 4.62 -10.44 2.87
C ALA A 96 5.55 -9.52 2.05
N TRP A 97 6.68 -9.08 2.63
CA TRP A 97 7.59 -8.14 1.97
C TRP A 97 8.27 -8.74 0.74
N SER A 98 8.62 -10.02 0.76
CA SER A 98 9.17 -10.71 -0.41
C SER A 98 8.16 -10.79 -1.55
N SER A 99 6.88 -11.02 -1.22
CA SER A 99 5.79 -11.00 -2.20
C SER A 99 5.62 -9.62 -2.83
N TYR A 100 5.64 -8.57 -2.01
CA TYR A 100 5.51 -7.19 -2.51
C TYR A 100 6.66 -6.81 -3.45
N ARG A 101 7.91 -7.14 -3.07
CA ARG A 101 9.06 -6.92 -3.97
C ARG A 101 8.89 -7.62 -5.30
N SER A 102 8.52 -8.89 -5.29
CA SER A 102 8.35 -9.68 -6.50
C SER A 102 7.27 -9.11 -7.43
N ILE A 103 6.15 -8.62 -6.87
CA ILE A 103 5.06 -8.00 -7.63
C ILE A 103 5.52 -6.67 -8.23
N LEU A 104 6.11 -5.79 -7.40
CA LEU A 104 6.56 -4.48 -7.83
C LEU A 104 7.65 -4.56 -8.91
N GLN A 105 8.55 -5.53 -8.81
CA GLN A 105 9.64 -5.72 -9.77
C GLN A 105 9.19 -6.19 -11.15
N LYS A 106 7.95 -6.62 -11.33
CA LYS A 106 7.38 -6.90 -12.66
C LYS A 106 7.31 -5.64 -13.52
N GLU A 107 6.95 -4.49 -12.92
CA GLU A 107 6.81 -3.20 -13.60
C GLU A 107 8.03 -2.27 -13.36
N TYR A 108 8.70 -2.44 -12.23
CA TYR A 108 9.82 -1.60 -11.76
C TYR A 108 11.00 -2.48 -11.34
N PRO A 109 11.82 -3.03 -12.27
CA PRO A 109 12.83 -4.05 -11.96
C PRO A 109 13.84 -3.66 -10.88
N ASP A 110 14.17 -2.37 -10.77
CA ASP A 110 15.18 -1.85 -9.82
C ASP A 110 14.56 -1.33 -8.52
N ILE A 111 13.23 -1.48 -8.33
CA ILE A 111 12.57 -0.96 -7.13
C ILE A 111 13.01 -1.70 -5.87
N THR A 112 13.21 -0.95 -4.80
CA THR A 112 13.44 -1.47 -3.45
C THR A 112 12.35 -0.98 -2.52
N LEU A 113 12.02 -1.79 -1.50
CA LEU A 113 11.10 -1.37 -0.45
C LEU A 113 11.84 -0.49 0.56
N GLY A 114 11.27 0.68 0.83
CA GLY A 114 11.64 1.49 1.99
C GLY A 114 11.02 0.95 3.28
N GLY A 115 11.61 1.32 4.42
CA GLY A 115 11.07 1.05 5.74
C GLY A 115 10.64 2.34 6.41
N ILE A 116 9.51 2.31 7.11
CA ILE A 116 8.99 3.44 7.90
C ILE A 116 8.70 2.94 9.31
N GLU A 117 9.22 3.66 10.32
CA GLU A 117 8.91 3.36 11.72
C GLU A 117 7.40 3.39 11.96
N ARG A 118 6.90 2.54 12.88
CA ARG A 118 5.48 2.29 13.09
C ARG A 118 4.64 3.55 13.30
N PHE A 119 5.06 4.44 14.20
CA PHE A 119 4.29 5.66 14.51
C PHE A 119 4.37 6.68 13.38
N GLU A 120 5.53 6.78 12.72
CA GLU A 120 5.68 7.59 11.52
C GLU A 120 4.80 7.06 10.38
N PHE A 121 4.67 5.75 10.22
CA PHE A 121 3.76 5.15 9.25
C PHE A 121 2.31 5.57 9.50
N TYR A 122 1.84 5.54 10.75
CA TYR A 122 0.49 6.03 11.09
C TYR A 122 0.30 7.50 10.77
N GLU A 123 1.29 8.35 11.06
CA GLU A 123 1.20 9.79 10.74
C GLU A 123 1.17 10.05 9.23
N LYS A 124 1.93 9.28 8.45
CA LYS A 124 1.87 9.33 6.98
C LYS A 124 0.52 8.82 6.46
N ALA A 125 0.00 7.76 7.05
CA ALA A 125 -1.30 7.19 6.67
C ALA A 125 -2.47 8.16 6.92
N LYS A 126 -2.45 8.93 7.99
CA LYS A 126 -3.45 9.99 8.26
C LYS A 126 -3.45 11.08 7.16
N LYS A 127 -2.30 11.33 6.56
CA LYS A 127 -2.12 12.33 5.49
C LYS A 127 -2.26 11.72 4.08
N ALA A 128 -2.49 10.40 4.00
CA ALA A 128 -2.66 9.72 2.72
C ALA A 128 -3.93 10.18 2.01
N TYR A 129 -4.00 9.91 0.71
CA TYR A 129 -5.22 10.13 -0.05
C TYR A 129 -6.31 9.14 0.39
N CYS A 130 -5.99 7.87 0.50
CA CYS A 130 -6.93 6.81 0.87
C CYS A 130 -6.23 5.66 1.60
N VAL A 131 -7.00 4.96 2.45
CA VAL A 131 -6.65 3.67 3.03
C VAL A 131 -7.58 2.60 2.47
N ILE A 132 -7.01 1.54 1.92
CA ILE A 132 -7.70 0.30 1.54
C ILE A 132 -7.28 -0.77 2.54
N GLU A 133 -8.20 -1.19 3.40
CA GLU A 133 -8.01 -2.31 4.31
C GLU A 133 -8.36 -3.61 3.61
N THR A 134 -7.49 -4.60 3.72
CA THR A 134 -7.59 -5.89 3.05
C THR A 134 -7.84 -7.02 4.06
N GLY A 135 -7.95 -8.27 3.57
CA GLY A 135 -7.95 -9.47 4.40
C GLY A 135 -6.54 -9.99 4.74
N GLU A 136 -5.49 -9.19 4.56
CA GLU A 136 -4.12 -9.57 4.88
C GLU A 136 -3.96 -9.88 6.38
N ASP A 137 -3.65 -11.12 6.71
CA ASP A 137 -3.52 -11.59 8.09
C ASP A 137 -2.05 -11.78 8.53
N ARG A 138 -1.11 -11.68 7.58
CA ARG A 138 0.33 -11.72 7.90
C ARG A 138 0.75 -10.45 8.63
N VAL A 139 1.53 -10.61 9.68
CA VAL A 139 2.03 -9.48 10.47
C VAL A 139 2.93 -8.56 9.62
N TYR A 140 2.91 -7.27 9.89
CA TYR A 140 3.65 -6.24 9.14
C TYR A 140 3.27 -6.18 7.66
N GLY A 141 2.01 -6.50 7.33
CA GLY A 141 1.47 -6.52 5.96
C GLY A 141 1.14 -5.16 5.37
N ASN A 142 1.31 -4.06 6.10
CA ASN A 142 0.95 -2.72 5.64
C ASN A 142 1.95 -2.20 4.60
N LEU A 143 1.43 -1.65 3.50
CA LEU A 143 2.19 -1.11 2.39
C LEU A 143 1.73 0.30 2.04
N LEU A 144 2.69 1.23 1.95
CA LEU A 144 2.50 2.60 1.50
C LEU A 144 3.02 2.74 0.07
N LEU A 145 2.23 3.34 -0.82
CA LEU A 145 2.60 3.59 -2.21
C LEU A 145 2.47 5.09 -2.52
N VAL A 146 3.48 5.66 -3.17
CA VAL A 146 3.47 7.07 -3.63
C VAL A 146 3.17 7.11 -5.11
N LYS A 147 2.12 7.84 -5.51
CA LYS A 147 1.72 7.98 -6.90
C LYS A 147 2.66 8.87 -7.68
N GLY A 148 3.12 8.38 -8.82
CA GLY A 148 3.90 9.11 -9.79
C GLY A 148 3.09 9.64 -10.96
N CYS A 149 3.80 10.08 -12.00
CA CYS A 149 3.22 10.55 -13.24
C CYS A 149 3.19 9.46 -14.32
N VAL A 150 2.20 9.52 -15.20
CA VAL A 150 2.24 8.85 -16.50
C VAL A 150 3.01 9.75 -17.45
N LEU A 151 4.14 9.27 -17.96
CA LEU A 151 5.02 10.02 -18.88
C LEU A 151 4.92 9.45 -20.30
#